data_86db804781b2347033f7b0a583239fc5
#
_entry.id   86db804781b2347033f7b0a583239fc5
#
_cell.length_a   1.000
_cell.length_b   1.000
_cell.length_c   1.000
_cell.angle_alpha   90.00
_cell.angle_beta   90.00
_cell.angle_gamma   90.00
#
_symmetry.space_group_name_H-M   'P 1'
#
loop_
_entity.id
_entity.type
_entity.pdbx_description
1 polymer ?
#
loop_
_entity_poly.entity_id
_entity_poly.type
_entity_poly.pdbx_seq_one_letter_code
_entity_poly.pdbx_strand_id
1 'polypeptide(L)'
;MAAPRRTGRPAAAVTAAAGALLALAGPCAPGAVAEPAPESACTAGTGPYQRELEAHLGRPVDGTQSAGDCTAVRAFQRQHGVSPADGYPGVATYRTMLVVTARPDPNAAGDCPVREHRVTCVDMDRQLLWVQRGSRVVFPPVPIRTGRDAQETRPGWHEVYWRSRHHVSTLYDSPMPYAQFFDGGQALHGTPGSLYGYGGSAGCVNLTEPDAARLWDLLTEGDAVYVWGTKPGTED
;
A
#
# COMPACT_ATOMS: atom_id res chain seq x y z
N MET A 1 -18.61 28.37 -73.16
CA MET A 1 -18.67 27.76 -74.50
C MET A 1 -17.96 26.41 -74.44
N ALA A 2 -18.66 25.37 -74.90
CA ALA A 2 -18.24 24.08 -75.38
C ALA A 2 -17.84 23.02 -74.33
N ALA A 3 -18.79 22.18 -73.95
CA ALA A 3 -18.59 20.73 -73.87
C ALA A 3 -18.69 20.16 -75.29
N PRO A 4 -18.57 18.85 -75.60
CA PRO A 4 -18.29 17.66 -74.85
C PRO A 4 -17.33 16.66 -75.54
N ARG A 5 -17.06 15.46 -75.01
CA ARG A 5 -17.19 14.19 -75.78
C ARG A 5 -16.96 12.95 -74.87
N ARG A 6 -17.96 12.08 -74.86
CA ARG A 6 -17.97 10.69 -74.36
C ARG A 6 -17.27 9.78 -75.35
N THR A 7 -16.52 8.79 -74.89
CA THR A 7 -16.27 7.48 -75.49
C THR A 7 -15.93 6.55 -74.35
N GLY A 8 -16.58 5.48 -74.00
CA GLY A 8 -16.95 4.35 -74.80
C GLY A 8 -16.40 3.15 -74.02
N ARG A 9 -17.24 2.39 -73.26
CA ARG A 9 -16.87 1.14 -72.54
C ARG A 9 -16.63 0.04 -73.54
N PRO A 10 -15.82 -0.97 -73.19
CA PRO A 10 -16.32 -2.32 -73.33
C PRO A 10 -16.37 -3.09 -72.01
N ALA A 11 -17.37 -3.94 -71.94
CA ALA A 11 -17.63 -4.89 -70.87
C ALA A 11 -16.63 -6.05 -70.91
N ALA A 12 -16.06 -6.39 -69.77
CA ALA A 12 -15.35 -7.66 -69.60
C ALA A 12 -16.17 -8.58 -68.67
N ALA A 13 -16.37 -9.76 -69.13
CA ALA A 13 -17.14 -10.82 -68.49
C ALA A 13 -16.42 -11.33 -67.23
N VAL A 14 -17.16 -11.38 -66.13
CA VAL A 14 -16.72 -11.98 -64.89
C VAL A 14 -17.15 -13.45 -64.87
N THR A 15 -16.20 -14.33 -64.98
CA THR A 15 -16.39 -15.76 -64.73
C THR A 15 -16.35 -16.00 -63.22
N ALA A 16 -17.45 -16.42 -62.65
CA ALA A 16 -17.55 -16.85 -61.26
C ALA A 16 -16.91 -18.23 -61.10
N ALA A 17 -15.81 -18.25 -60.37
CA ALA A 17 -15.23 -19.49 -59.84
C ALA A 17 -15.77 -19.73 -58.44
N ALA A 18 -16.60 -20.76 -58.27
CA ALA A 18 -17.05 -21.23 -56.97
C ALA A 18 -15.90 -21.98 -56.27
N GLY A 19 -15.24 -21.29 -55.31
CA GLY A 19 -14.30 -21.91 -54.44
C GLY A 19 -14.97 -22.41 -53.16
N ALA A 20 -15.06 -23.71 -52.97
CA ALA A 20 -15.53 -24.34 -51.74
C ALA A 20 -14.50 -24.13 -50.63
N LEU A 21 -14.84 -23.30 -49.62
CA LEU A 21 -14.09 -23.19 -48.39
C LEU A 21 -14.43 -24.39 -47.49
N LEU A 22 -13.51 -25.35 -47.41
CA LEU A 22 -13.52 -26.33 -46.34
C LEU A 22 -13.08 -25.63 -45.05
N ALA A 23 -14.02 -25.42 -44.11
CA ALA A 23 -13.75 -25.01 -42.77
C ALA A 23 -13.12 -26.19 -42.00
N LEU A 24 -11.80 -26.16 -41.80
CA LEU A 24 -11.14 -27.02 -40.85
C LEU A 24 -11.43 -26.53 -39.43
N ALA A 25 -12.45 -27.12 -38.80
CA ALA A 25 -12.64 -26.98 -37.37
C ALA A 25 -11.53 -27.74 -36.64
N GLY A 26 -10.49 -27.03 -36.22
CA GLY A 26 -9.46 -27.56 -35.32
C GLY A 26 -10.08 -27.80 -33.92
N PRO A 27 -9.70 -28.88 -33.21
CA PRO A 27 -10.16 -29.10 -31.87
C PRO A 27 -9.66 -27.96 -30.96
N CYS A 28 -10.55 -27.25 -30.29
CA CYS A 28 -10.19 -26.38 -29.16
C CYS A 28 -9.50 -27.24 -28.10
N ALA A 29 -8.20 -27.06 -27.93
CA ALA A 29 -7.48 -27.65 -26.79
C ALA A 29 -8.13 -27.08 -25.50
N PRO A 30 -8.47 -27.92 -24.51
CA PRO A 30 -8.91 -27.42 -23.21
C PRO A 30 -7.82 -26.54 -22.64
N GLY A 31 -8.18 -25.30 -22.28
CA GLY A 31 -7.26 -24.35 -21.66
C GLY A 31 -6.62 -25.02 -20.44
N ALA A 32 -5.29 -25.08 -20.41
CA ALA A 32 -4.55 -25.55 -19.25
C ALA A 32 -4.93 -24.63 -18.08
N VAL A 33 -5.69 -25.15 -17.13
CA VAL A 33 -5.90 -24.50 -15.83
C VAL A 33 -4.50 -24.43 -15.22
N ALA A 34 -3.98 -23.21 -15.00
CA ALA A 34 -2.71 -23.04 -14.32
C ALA A 34 -2.80 -23.73 -12.96
N GLU A 35 -1.93 -24.72 -12.75
CA GLU A 35 -1.82 -25.39 -11.47
C GLU A 35 -1.47 -24.33 -10.42
N PRO A 36 -2.19 -24.27 -9.26
CA PRO A 36 -1.87 -23.30 -8.23
C PRO A 36 -0.41 -23.52 -7.80
N ALA A 37 0.35 -22.43 -7.74
CA ALA A 37 1.74 -22.49 -7.28
C ALA A 37 1.81 -23.26 -5.95
N PRO A 38 2.83 -24.12 -5.75
CA PRO A 38 2.95 -24.92 -4.54
C PRO A 38 2.88 -24.01 -3.33
N GLU A 39 2.00 -24.34 -2.39
CA GLU A 39 1.86 -23.60 -1.14
C GLU A 39 3.21 -23.59 -0.42
N SER A 40 3.71 -22.39 -0.09
CA SER A 40 4.92 -22.25 0.71
C SER A 40 4.79 -23.12 1.96
N ALA A 41 5.80 -23.94 2.24
CA ALA A 41 5.82 -24.74 3.45
C ALA A 41 5.69 -23.82 4.68
N CYS A 42 4.98 -24.29 5.69
CA CYS A 42 4.84 -23.57 6.93
C CYS A 42 6.21 -23.43 7.60
N THR A 43 6.61 -22.21 7.95
CA THR A 43 7.86 -22.00 8.68
C THR A 43 7.79 -22.56 10.10
N ALA A 44 8.84 -23.22 10.54
CA ALA A 44 8.99 -23.64 11.94
C ALA A 44 9.64 -22.55 12.82
N GLY A 45 10.09 -21.46 12.21
CA GLY A 45 10.79 -20.37 12.91
C GLY A 45 9.84 -19.50 13.71
N THR A 46 10.14 -19.31 15.00
CA THR A 46 9.51 -18.31 15.86
C THR A 46 9.97 -16.92 15.43
N GLY A 47 9.02 -16.04 15.20
CA GLY A 47 9.31 -14.64 14.82
C GLY A 47 9.26 -13.68 16.02
N PRO A 48 9.72 -12.45 15.83
CA PRO A 48 9.81 -11.46 16.91
C PRO A 48 8.44 -11.02 17.46
N TYR A 49 7.35 -11.24 16.71
CA TYR A 49 5.99 -10.85 17.09
C TYR A 49 5.06 -12.07 17.30
N GLN A 50 5.65 -13.18 17.76
CA GLN A 50 4.93 -14.43 17.97
C GLN A 50 3.77 -14.27 18.95
N ARG A 51 4.04 -13.73 20.13
CA ARG A 51 3.05 -13.58 21.21
C ARG A 51 1.90 -12.67 20.82
N GLU A 52 2.19 -11.57 20.14
CA GLU A 52 1.17 -10.61 19.71
C GLU A 52 0.23 -11.24 18.67
N LEU A 53 0.77 -12.00 17.74
CA LEU A 53 -0.03 -12.68 16.73
C LEU A 53 -0.80 -13.87 17.30
N GLU A 54 -0.23 -14.63 18.23
CA GLU A 54 -0.94 -15.68 18.98
C GLU A 54 -2.15 -15.09 19.72
N ALA A 55 -1.95 -13.99 20.45
CA ALA A 55 -3.02 -13.31 21.17
C ALA A 55 -4.13 -12.84 20.21
N HIS A 56 -3.74 -12.17 19.10
CA HIS A 56 -4.68 -11.66 18.11
C HIS A 56 -5.49 -12.76 17.42
N LEU A 57 -4.85 -13.90 17.16
CA LEU A 57 -5.45 -15.04 16.44
C LEU A 57 -6.13 -16.06 17.37
N GLY A 58 -6.23 -15.74 18.67
CA GLY A 58 -6.84 -16.64 19.65
C GLY A 58 -6.09 -17.95 19.84
N ARG A 59 -4.75 -17.92 19.69
CA ARG A 59 -3.88 -19.07 19.90
C ARG A 59 -3.33 -19.09 21.34
N PRO A 60 -2.82 -20.24 21.83
CA PRO A 60 -2.07 -20.26 23.08
C PRO A 60 -0.88 -19.29 23.00
N VAL A 61 -0.77 -18.36 23.97
CA VAL A 61 0.26 -17.31 23.97
C VAL A 61 1.50 -17.82 24.71
N ASP A 62 2.27 -18.68 24.05
CA ASP A 62 3.50 -19.22 24.62
C ASP A 62 4.78 -18.60 24.02
N GLY A 63 4.65 -17.92 22.87
CA GLY A 63 5.76 -17.26 22.18
C GLY A 63 6.63 -18.22 21.40
N THR A 64 6.13 -19.41 21.09
CA THR A 64 6.86 -20.45 20.35
C THR A 64 6.03 -20.91 19.16
N GLN A 65 6.63 -20.87 17.98
CA GLN A 65 5.95 -21.25 16.75
C GLN A 65 5.59 -22.75 16.74
N SER A 66 4.30 -23.05 16.70
CA SER A 66 3.75 -24.38 16.45
C SER A 66 3.23 -24.51 15.01
N ALA A 67 2.94 -25.73 14.57
CA ALA A 67 2.28 -25.96 13.28
C ALA A 67 0.89 -25.28 13.20
N GLY A 68 0.19 -25.23 14.34
CA GLY A 68 -1.12 -24.57 14.44
C GLY A 68 -1.00 -23.04 14.32
N ASP A 69 0.03 -22.43 14.92
CA ASP A 69 0.28 -21.00 14.85
C ASP A 69 0.70 -20.61 13.45
N CYS A 70 1.62 -21.35 12.84
CA CYS A 70 2.02 -21.14 11.46
C CYS A 70 0.81 -21.18 10.51
N THR A 71 -0.10 -22.13 10.68
CA THR A 71 -1.32 -22.23 9.87
C THR A 71 -2.22 -21.01 10.06
N ALA A 72 -2.42 -20.56 11.30
CA ALA A 72 -3.23 -19.40 11.62
C ALA A 72 -2.61 -18.09 11.08
N VAL A 73 -1.31 -17.89 11.30
CA VAL A 73 -0.57 -16.73 10.79
C VAL A 73 -0.61 -16.68 9.26
N ARG A 74 -0.40 -17.82 8.59
CA ARG A 74 -0.48 -17.89 7.13
C ARG A 74 -1.87 -17.58 6.60
N ALA A 75 -2.92 -18.03 7.27
CA ALA A 75 -4.30 -17.72 6.91
C ALA A 75 -4.55 -16.20 7.02
N PHE A 76 -4.10 -15.58 8.10
CA PHE A 76 -4.15 -14.13 8.30
C PHE A 76 -3.38 -13.37 7.20
N GLN A 77 -2.15 -13.80 6.89
CA GLN A 77 -1.33 -13.21 5.83
C GLN A 77 -2.05 -13.22 4.48
N ARG A 78 -2.65 -14.36 4.09
CA ARG A 78 -3.42 -14.49 2.85
C ARG A 78 -4.65 -13.58 2.85
N GLN A 79 -5.41 -13.58 3.94
CA GLN A 79 -6.61 -12.76 4.07
C GLN A 79 -6.31 -11.27 3.91
N HIS A 80 -5.14 -10.82 4.34
CA HIS A 80 -4.75 -9.41 4.36
C HIS A 80 -3.67 -9.04 3.33
N GLY A 81 -3.34 -9.95 2.41
CA GLY A 81 -2.40 -9.67 1.32
C GLY A 81 -0.94 -9.48 1.74
N VAL A 82 -0.54 -10.06 2.88
CA VAL A 82 0.85 -10.07 3.31
C VAL A 82 1.63 -11.12 2.51
N SER A 83 2.73 -10.71 1.90
CA SER A 83 3.59 -11.58 1.09
C SER A 83 5.04 -11.54 1.60
N PRO A 84 5.69 -12.71 1.73
CA PRO A 84 5.17 -14.05 1.51
C PRO A 84 4.15 -14.45 2.58
N ALA A 85 3.15 -15.30 2.22
CA ALA A 85 2.24 -15.91 3.17
C ALA A 85 2.82 -17.26 3.62
N ASP A 86 3.86 -17.21 4.42
CA ASP A 86 4.68 -18.34 4.89
C ASP A 86 4.40 -18.78 6.32
N GLY A 87 3.52 -18.04 7.01
CA GLY A 87 3.21 -18.28 8.43
C GLY A 87 4.26 -17.72 9.39
N TYR A 88 5.24 -16.96 8.93
CA TYR A 88 6.23 -16.33 9.80
C TYR A 88 5.65 -15.08 10.49
N PRO A 89 5.70 -14.98 11.84
CA PRO A 89 5.20 -13.84 12.61
C PRO A 89 6.22 -12.69 12.60
N GLY A 90 6.49 -12.18 11.39
CA GLY A 90 7.42 -11.08 11.15
C GLY A 90 6.76 -9.70 11.23
N VAL A 91 7.58 -8.65 11.08
CA VAL A 91 7.16 -7.25 11.18
C VAL A 91 6.04 -6.87 10.22
N ALA A 92 6.04 -7.36 8.99
CA ALA A 92 4.99 -7.06 8.01
C ALA A 92 3.64 -7.61 8.48
N THR A 93 3.61 -8.85 9.00
CA THR A 93 2.39 -9.47 9.54
C THR A 93 1.90 -8.73 10.78
N TYR A 94 2.79 -8.40 11.70
CA TYR A 94 2.48 -7.63 12.92
C TYR A 94 1.92 -6.25 12.59
N ARG A 95 2.56 -5.52 11.70
CA ARG A 95 2.10 -4.18 11.29
C ARG A 95 0.75 -4.23 10.57
N THR A 96 0.50 -5.28 9.79
CA THR A 96 -0.82 -5.52 9.19
C THR A 96 -1.87 -5.80 10.26
N MET A 97 -1.53 -6.57 11.30
CA MET A 97 -2.40 -6.81 12.46
C MET A 97 -2.78 -5.49 13.15
N LEU A 98 -1.81 -4.60 13.39
CA LEU A 98 -2.09 -3.29 13.99
C LEU A 98 -3.06 -2.45 13.15
N VAL A 99 -2.89 -2.43 11.81
CA VAL A 99 -3.82 -1.76 10.89
C VAL A 99 -5.22 -2.35 11.00
N VAL A 100 -5.34 -3.67 10.98
CA VAL A 100 -6.65 -4.36 11.06
C VAL A 100 -7.35 -4.08 12.38
N THR A 101 -6.60 -4.13 13.47
CA THR A 101 -7.11 -3.84 14.83
C THR A 101 -7.54 -2.38 14.97
N ALA A 102 -6.84 -1.44 14.33
CA ALA A 102 -7.15 -0.02 14.39
C ALA A 102 -8.33 0.40 13.50
N ARG A 103 -8.74 -0.40 12.53
CA ARG A 103 -9.80 -0.02 11.56
C ARG A 103 -11.13 0.41 12.17
N PRO A 104 -11.67 -0.23 13.22
CA PRO A 104 -12.93 0.20 13.82
C PRO A 104 -12.85 1.59 14.45
N ASP A 105 -11.77 1.88 15.16
CA ASP A 105 -11.47 3.16 15.79
C ASP A 105 -9.95 3.31 15.98
N PRO A 106 -9.26 4.00 15.06
CA PRO A 106 -7.83 4.21 15.17
C PRO A 106 -7.44 5.13 16.33
N ASN A 107 -8.38 5.94 16.82
CA ASN A 107 -8.19 6.89 17.90
C ASN A 107 -8.79 6.42 19.24
N ALA A 108 -8.98 5.13 19.43
CA ALA A 108 -9.58 4.58 20.66
C ALA A 108 -8.86 5.00 21.95
N ALA A 109 -7.55 5.25 21.90
CA ALA A 109 -6.76 5.78 23.02
C ALA A 109 -6.96 7.29 23.23
N GLY A 110 -7.47 8.02 22.25
CA GLY A 110 -7.71 9.47 22.33
C GLY A 110 -6.48 10.34 22.10
N ASP A 111 -5.35 9.77 21.66
CA ASP A 111 -4.09 10.50 21.51
C ASP A 111 -4.12 11.53 20.38
N CYS A 112 -4.84 11.25 19.29
CA CYS A 112 -5.00 12.22 18.22
C CYS A 112 -6.11 13.23 18.57
N PRO A 113 -5.79 14.54 18.60
CA PRO A 113 -6.75 15.56 19.00
C PRO A 113 -7.96 15.65 18.05
N VAL A 114 -9.16 15.65 18.64
CA VAL A 114 -10.41 15.81 17.89
C VAL A 114 -10.62 17.28 17.54
N ARG A 115 -10.76 17.60 16.24
CA ARG A 115 -10.98 18.97 15.72
C ARG A 115 -12.06 18.97 14.65
N GLU A 116 -12.74 20.09 14.45
CA GLU A 116 -13.76 20.22 13.40
C GLU A 116 -13.17 20.24 11.98
N HIS A 117 -11.91 20.63 11.84
CA HIS A 117 -11.14 20.50 10.61
C HIS A 117 -10.45 19.14 10.54
N ARG A 118 -9.88 18.82 9.37
CA ARG A 118 -9.11 17.58 9.20
C ARG A 118 -7.82 17.63 10.01
N VAL A 119 -7.50 16.50 10.64
CA VAL A 119 -6.21 16.26 11.28
C VAL A 119 -5.64 14.96 10.72
N THR A 120 -4.45 15.03 10.16
CA THR A 120 -3.64 13.86 9.84
C THR A 120 -2.95 13.40 11.11
N CYS A 121 -3.34 12.24 11.61
CA CYS A 121 -2.82 11.63 12.83
C CYS A 121 -1.67 10.70 12.47
N VAL A 122 -0.49 10.96 13.01
CA VAL A 122 0.73 10.17 12.81
C VAL A 122 1.13 9.57 14.14
N ASP A 123 0.83 8.29 14.31
CA ASP A 123 1.13 7.49 15.48
C ASP A 123 2.46 6.76 15.29
N MET A 124 3.50 7.25 15.95
CA MET A 124 4.83 6.65 15.85
C MET A 124 4.96 5.35 16.63
N ASP A 125 4.22 5.17 17.72
CA ASP A 125 4.28 3.94 18.53
C ASP A 125 3.77 2.73 17.75
N ARG A 126 2.60 2.88 17.10
CA ARG A 126 2.01 1.84 16.26
C ARG A 126 2.46 1.92 14.81
N GLN A 127 3.15 3.02 14.42
CA GLN A 127 3.53 3.31 13.05
C GLN A 127 2.32 3.29 12.10
N LEU A 128 1.28 3.99 12.46
CA LEU A 128 0.05 4.14 11.71
C LEU A 128 -0.20 5.60 11.36
N LEU A 129 -0.86 5.82 10.23
CA LEU A 129 -1.39 7.12 9.85
C LEU A 129 -2.86 6.97 9.46
N TRP A 130 -3.69 7.91 9.94
CA TRP A 130 -5.07 8.09 9.47
C TRP A 130 -5.42 9.57 9.41
N VAL A 131 -6.52 9.92 8.80
CA VAL A 131 -7.06 11.29 8.86
C VAL A 131 -8.45 11.25 9.44
N GLN A 132 -8.72 12.14 10.40
CA GLN A 132 -10.03 12.33 11.00
C GLN A 132 -10.52 13.77 10.87
N ARG A 133 -11.84 13.95 10.91
CA ARG A 133 -12.51 15.23 11.07
C ARG A 133 -13.59 15.08 12.13
N GLY A 134 -13.47 15.78 13.23
CA GLY A 134 -14.22 15.40 14.42
C GLY A 134 -13.84 14.00 14.87
N SER A 135 -14.82 13.20 15.23
CA SER A 135 -14.64 11.77 15.52
C SER A 135 -14.74 10.86 14.27
N ARG A 136 -14.99 11.45 13.09
CA ARG A 136 -15.14 10.67 11.85
C ARG A 136 -13.80 10.44 11.18
N VAL A 137 -13.42 9.19 10.98
CA VAL A 137 -12.29 8.82 10.15
C VAL A 137 -12.64 9.05 8.67
N VAL A 138 -11.86 9.89 7.98
CA VAL A 138 -12.02 10.23 6.56
C VAL A 138 -10.97 9.59 5.67
N PHE A 139 -9.87 9.14 6.26
CA PHE A 139 -8.86 8.29 5.63
C PHE A 139 -8.54 7.16 6.62
N PRO A 140 -8.73 5.90 6.24
CA PRO A 140 -8.56 4.78 7.16
C PRO A 140 -7.10 4.62 7.59
N PRO A 141 -6.84 3.94 8.74
CA PRO A 141 -5.48 3.69 9.18
C PRO A 141 -4.70 2.87 8.14
N VAL A 142 -3.49 3.32 7.86
CA VAL A 142 -2.53 2.69 6.96
C VAL A 142 -1.18 2.56 7.66
N PRO A 143 -0.35 1.56 7.30
CA PRO A 143 0.98 1.43 7.85
C PRO A 143 1.90 2.52 7.30
N ILE A 144 2.78 3.03 8.14
CA ILE A 144 3.80 4.02 7.78
C ILE A 144 5.19 3.56 8.23
N ARG A 145 6.22 4.24 7.78
CA ARG A 145 7.57 4.14 8.32
C ARG A 145 8.10 5.55 8.59
N THR A 146 8.31 5.87 9.87
CA THR A 146 8.83 7.17 10.33
C THR A 146 10.35 7.21 10.41
N GLY A 147 10.90 8.30 10.91
CA GLY A 147 12.33 8.53 11.04
C GLY A 147 13.07 7.43 11.83
N ARG A 148 14.37 7.30 11.56
CA ARG A 148 15.31 6.43 12.30
C ARG A 148 15.97 7.22 13.42
N ASP A 149 16.77 6.55 14.27
CA ASP A 149 17.60 7.19 15.29
C ASP A 149 18.39 8.38 14.75
N ALA A 150 18.48 9.43 15.55
CA ALA A 150 19.12 10.70 15.25
C ALA A 150 18.51 11.46 14.05
N GLN A 151 17.45 10.94 13.47
CA GLN A 151 16.69 11.56 12.38
C GLN A 151 15.18 11.26 12.53
N GLU A 152 14.67 11.38 13.75
CA GLU A 152 13.28 11.05 14.08
C GLU A 152 12.29 11.99 13.38
N THR A 153 11.09 11.51 13.16
CA THR A 153 9.97 12.36 12.81
C THR A 153 9.61 13.20 14.02
N ARG A 154 9.58 14.53 13.87
CA ARG A 154 9.37 15.44 15.00
C ARG A 154 7.93 15.41 15.48
N PRO A 155 7.71 15.13 16.79
CA PRO A 155 6.37 15.16 17.37
C PRO A 155 5.84 16.60 17.48
N GLY A 156 4.52 16.73 17.60
CA GLY A 156 3.82 17.99 17.80
C GLY A 156 2.82 18.30 16.70
N TRP A 157 2.36 19.56 16.73
CA TRP A 157 1.48 20.11 15.72
C TRP A 157 2.27 20.70 14.56
N HIS A 158 1.85 20.35 13.35
CA HIS A 158 2.37 20.84 12.09
C HIS A 158 1.22 21.11 11.13
N GLU A 159 1.54 21.66 9.96
CA GLU A 159 0.62 21.80 8.84
C GLU A 159 1.31 21.48 7.52
N VAL A 160 0.57 21.03 6.53
CA VAL A 160 1.09 20.87 5.18
C VAL A 160 1.35 22.26 4.59
N TYR A 161 2.61 22.65 4.48
CA TYR A 161 2.98 24.00 4.01
C TYR A 161 3.42 24.02 2.53
N TRP A 162 3.75 22.87 1.95
CA TRP A 162 4.17 22.74 0.56
C TRP A 162 3.90 21.35 0.04
N ARG A 163 3.56 21.27 -1.25
CA ARG A 163 3.24 20.01 -1.91
C ARG A 163 3.98 19.87 -3.23
N SER A 164 4.53 18.68 -3.53
CA SER A 164 5.22 18.37 -4.78
C SER A 164 4.93 16.93 -5.22
N ARG A 165 4.21 16.75 -6.33
CA ARG A 165 3.73 15.44 -6.78
C ARG A 165 4.85 14.49 -7.20
N HIS A 166 5.91 15.03 -7.80
CA HIS A 166 7.04 14.28 -8.36
C HIS A 166 8.37 14.75 -7.75
N HIS A 167 8.37 14.91 -6.43
CA HIS A 167 9.55 15.40 -5.73
C HIS A 167 10.68 14.37 -5.76
N VAL A 168 11.91 14.87 -5.89
CA VAL A 168 13.15 14.10 -5.68
C VAL A 168 13.94 14.83 -4.59
N SER A 169 14.34 14.09 -3.56
CA SER A 169 15.14 14.64 -2.47
C SER A 169 16.51 15.09 -3.00
N THR A 170 16.86 16.35 -2.79
CA THR A 170 18.19 16.87 -3.16
C THR A 170 19.28 16.42 -2.20
N LEU A 171 18.92 15.95 -0.99
CA LEU A 171 19.86 15.45 0.02
C LEU A 171 20.21 13.97 -0.18
N TYR A 172 19.27 13.19 -0.70
CA TYR A 172 19.38 11.72 -0.75
C TYR A 172 19.24 11.16 -2.18
N ASP A 173 19.02 12.03 -3.16
CA ASP A 173 18.77 11.66 -4.57
C ASP A 173 17.76 10.52 -4.69
N SER A 174 16.69 10.61 -3.93
CA SER A 174 15.65 9.56 -3.85
C SER A 174 14.27 10.10 -4.20
N PRO A 175 13.44 9.35 -4.94
CA PRO A 175 12.08 9.75 -5.25
C PRO A 175 11.22 9.86 -3.99
N MET A 176 10.44 10.91 -3.91
CA MET A 176 9.45 11.18 -2.88
C MET A 176 8.09 11.48 -3.56
N PRO A 177 7.45 10.50 -4.22
CA PRO A 177 6.21 10.74 -4.92
C PRO A 177 5.11 11.19 -3.96
N TYR A 178 4.29 12.14 -4.42
CA TYR A 178 3.19 12.72 -3.63
C TYR A 178 3.64 13.38 -2.33
N ALA A 179 4.81 14.04 -2.33
CA ALA A 179 5.38 14.66 -1.14
C ALA A 179 4.52 15.84 -0.65
N GLN A 180 4.17 15.81 0.63
CA GLN A 180 3.42 16.83 1.36
C GLN A 180 4.25 17.20 2.57
N PHE A 181 4.97 18.33 2.48
CA PHE A 181 5.91 18.78 3.49
C PHE A 181 5.18 19.43 4.65
N PHE A 182 5.52 19.03 5.87
CA PHE A 182 4.85 19.50 7.08
C PHE A 182 5.80 20.12 8.12
N ASP A 183 7.10 19.78 8.10
CA ASP A 183 8.07 20.33 9.06
C ASP A 183 9.51 20.29 8.52
N GLY A 184 10.10 21.45 8.20
CA GLY A 184 11.53 21.63 7.93
C GLY A 184 12.18 20.62 6.96
N GLY A 185 11.47 20.15 5.97
CA GLY A 185 11.92 19.13 5.02
C GLY A 185 11.39 17.72 5.32
N GLN A 186 10.71 17.51 6.44
CA GLN A 186 9.96 16.28 6.70
C GLN A 186 8.63 16.31 5.94
N ALA A 187 8.30 15.20 5.28
CA ALA A 187 7.13 15.08 4.43
C ALA A 187 6.40 13.75 4.61
N LEU A 188 5.09 13.77 4.38
CA LEU A 188 4.31 12.57 4.08
C LEU A 188 4.54 12.26 2.59
N HIS A 189 5.05 11.07 2.24
CA HIS A 189 5.30 10.74 0.83
C HIS A 189 5.31 9.23 0.57
N GLY A 190 5.09 8.85 -0.67
CA GLY A 190 5.25 7.47 -1.11
C GLY A 190 6.72 7.06 -1.18
N THR A 191 6.98 5.78 -0.95
CA THR A 191 8.31 5.18 -1.15
C THR A 191 8.20 3.92 -2.00
N PRO A 192 9.11 3.69 -2.94
CA PRO A 192 9.17 2.42 -3.66
C PRO A 192 9.72 1.28 -2.79
N GLY A 193 10.34 1.61 -1.65
CA GLY A 193 10.90 0.63 -0.72
C GLY A 193 9.87 0.05 0.25
N SER A 194 10.26 -1.05 0.91
CA SER A 194 9.43 -1.65 1.95
C SER A 194 9.27 -0.72 3.16
N LEU A 195 8.06 -0.64 3.70
CA LEU A 195 7.79 0.03 4.98
C LEU A 195 8.25 -0.80 6.18
N TYR A 196 8.58 -2.06 5.96
CA TYR A 196 8.89 -3.06 7.00
C TYR A 196 10.37 -3.40 7.10
N GLY A 197 11.23 -2.67 6.38
CA GLY A 197 12.68 -2.83 6.47
C GLY A 197 13.25 -2.24 7.77
N TYR A 198 14.47 -2.68 8.11
CA TYR A 198 15.21 -2.11 9.24
C TYR A 198 15.51 -0.62 9.04
N GLY A 199 15.66 0.10 10.15
CA GLY A 199 15.93 1.53 10.16
C GLY A 199 14.65 2.36 9.94
N GLY A 200 14.76 3.44 9.21
CA GLY A 200 13.67 4.40 8.97
C GLY A 200 14.01 5.37 7.85
N SER A 201 13.22 6.42 7.75
CA SER A 201 13.52 7.57 6.91
C SER A 201 14.51 8.52 7.60
N ALA A 202 14.84 9.63 6.96
CA ALA A 202 15.53 10.76 7.57
C ALA A 202 14.54 11.79 8.13
N GLY A 203 13.51 11.32 8.83
CA GLY A 203 12.46 12.12 9.46
C GLY A 203 11.13 12.17 8.70
N CYS A 204 11.07 11.77 7.44
CA CYS A 204 9.82 11.71 6.68
C CYS A 204 8.91 10.58 7.17
N VAL A 205 7.61 10.73 6.91
CA VAL A 205 6.61 9.68 7.08
C VAL A 205 6.42 8.99 5.73
N ASN A 206 7.02 7.81 5.58
CA ASN A 206 6.89 7.01 4.38
C ASN A 206 5.57 6.24 4.37
N LEU A 207 4.89 6.24 3.23
CA LEU A 207 3.69 5.45 2.92
C LEU A 207 3.97 4.53 1.74
N THR A 208 3.07 3.57 1.50
CA THR A 208 3.02 2.94 0.18
C THR A 208 2.68 4.00 -0.86
N GLU A 209 3.14 3.84 -2.09
CA GLU A 209 2.84 4.82 -3.14
C GLU A 209 1.32 4.96 -3.40
N PRO A 210 0.52 3.88 -3.43
CA PRO A 210 -0.94 3.98 -3.53
C PRO A 210 -1.59 4.76 -2.37
N ASP A 211 -1.12 4.57 -1.13
CA ASP A 211 -1.65 5.31 0.02
C ASP A 211 -1.25 6.78 -0.02
N ALA A 212 -0.02 7.08 -0.41
CA ALA A 212 0.44 8.45 -0.60
C ALA A 212 -0.36 9.18 -1.69
N ALA A 213 -0.68 8.51 -2.80
CA ALA A 213 -1.53 9.06 -3.86
C ALA A 213 -2.94 9.39 -3.35
N ARG A 214 -3.57 8.47 -2.60
CA ARG A 214 -4.89 8.69 -1.99
C ARG A 214 -4.87 9.83 -0.97
N LEU A 215 -3.80 9.90 -0.16
CA LEU A 215 -3.62 10.97 0.82
C LEU A 215 -3.38 12.34 0.14
N TRP A 216 -2.67 12.35 -0.99
CA TRP A 216 -2.48 13.52 -1.83
C TRP A 216 -3.80 14.09 -2.35
N ASP A 217 -4.72 13.23 -2.77
CA ASP A 217 -6.03 13.67 -3.27
C ASP A 217 -6.95 14.20 -2.14
N LEU A 218 -6.68 13.81 -0.90
CA LEU A 218 -7.45 14.23 0.27
C LEU A 218 -6.95 15.53 0.91
N LEU A 219 -5.64 15.67 1.10
CA LEU A 219 -5.04 16.80 1.82
C LEU A 219 -4.71 17.97 0.89
N THR A 220 -4.68 19.15 1.48
CA THR A 220 -4.28 20.41 0.84
C THR A 220 -3.28 21.15 1.73
N GLU A 221 -2.61 22.16 1.20
CA GLU A 221 -1.83 23.08 2.03
C GLU A 221 -2.73 23.73 3.09
N GLY A 222 -2.23 23.87 4.33
CA GLY A 222 -2.97 24.30 5.50
C GLY A 222 -3.64 23.17 6.29
N ASP A 223 -3.69 21.92 5.76
CA ASP A 223 -4.23 20.80 6.55
C ASP A 223 -3.30 20.42 7.70
N ALA A 224 -3.89 20.22 8.88
CA ALA A 224 -3.15 19.93 10.10
C ALA A 224 -2.56 18.50 10.10
N VAL A 225 -1.35 18.39 10.64
CA VAL A 225 -0.66 17.13 10.92
C VAL A 225 -0.31 17.11 12.41
N TYR A 226 -0.70 16.06 13.11
CA TYR A 226 -0.35 15.83 14.50
C TYR A 226 0.45 14.54 14.65
N VAL A 227 1.65 14.67 15.20
CA VAL A 227 2.61 13.57 15.35
C VAL A 227 2.84 13.33 16.83
N TRP A 228 2.81 12.07 17.27
CA TRP A 228 3.12 11.71 18.67
C TRP A 228 3.74 10.32 18.76
N GLY A 229 4.20 9.99 19.99
CA GLY A 229 4.81 8.72 20.33
C GLY A 229 6.27 8.64 19.93
N THR A 230 6.84 7.44 20.04
CA THR A 230 8.22 7.11 19.69
C THR A 230 8.22 5.88 18.80
N LYS A 231 9.02 5.89 17.75
CA LYS A 231 9.11 4.71 16.88
C LYS A 231 9.78 3.57 17.65
N PRO A 232 9.18 2.35 17.68
CA PRO A 232 9.80 1.20 18.33
C PRO A 232 11.21 0.90 17.79
N GLY A 233 12.19 0.74 18.67
CA GLY A 233 13.59 0.51 18.34
C GLY A 233 14.38 1.80 18.07
N THR A 234 13.86 2.96 18.51
CA THR A 234 14.54 4.26 18.53
C THR A 234 14.49 4.90 19.93
N GLU A 235 14.17 4.11 20.94
CA GLU A 235 14.24 4.52 22.33
C GLU A 235 15.74 4.54 22.77
N ASP A 236 16.16 5.62 23.39
CA ASP A 236 17.48 5.77 24.03
C ASP A 236 17.57 4.99 25.37
#